data_23e9a9909268407d90ae59535a1fb4bc
#
_entry.id   23e9a9909268407d90ae59535a1fb4bc
#
_cell.length_a   1.000
_cell.length_b   1.000
_cell.length_c   1.000
_cell.angle_alpha   90.00
_cell.angle_beta   90.00
_cell.angle_gamma   90.00
#
_symmetry.space_group_name_H-M   'P 1'
#
loop_
_entity.id
_entity.type
_entity.pdbx_description
1 polymer ?
#
loop_
_entity_poly.entity_id
_entity_poly.type
_entity_poly.pdbx_seq_one_letter_code
_entity_poly.pdbx_strand_id
1 'polypeptide(L)'
;MPPRLFFAVALTLAPIAAGAAPPARDPDWPCPQILVAKLSPASYWSGPLAQAGADWHAEPKLVDLIDAVSPRGVATAAGTSRLAAFADQVPQDARARVLPLLFAGLVDRTNEERDVIITRIKELGRRQRSLAKRIEADEARLQQLPENATGDAASERAGIIERHDLLVRSYHDIGATLGYACQVPSDLDARLGAYAQTLAARLPAAH
;
A
#
# COMPACT_ATOMS: atom_id res chain seq x y z
N MET A 1 46.85 41.57 -49.68
CA MET A 1 46.09 41.67 -48.42
C MET A 1 44.81 40.79 -48.56
N PRO A 2 44.70 39.62 -47.91
CA PRO A 2 43.48 38.83 -47.95
C PRO A 2 42.60 39.18 -46.75
N PRO A 3 41.22 39.08 -46.84
CA PRO A 3 40.30 39.39 -45.76
C PRO A 3 40.20 38.26 -44.77
N ARG A 4 40.21 38.60 -43.48
CA ARG A 4 40.00 37.66 -42.34
C ARG A 4 38.53 37.44 -42.16
N LEU A 5 38.07 36.19 -42.41
CA LEU A 5 36.74 35.70 -42.01
C LEU A 5 36.74 35.43 -40.52
N PHE A 6 35.88 36.14 -39.77
CA PHE A 6 35.56 35.82 -38.38
C PHE A 6 34.41 34.77 -38.37
N PHE A 7 34.68 33.55 -37.92
CA PHE A 7 33.66 32.57 -37.61
C PHE A 7 33.09 32.87 -36.20
N ALA A 8 31.85 33.29 -36.15
CA ALA A 8 31.10 33.38 -34.89
C ALA A 8 30.55 32.01 -34.53
N VAL A 9 31.06 31.41 -33.44
CA VAL A 9 30.51 30.17 -32.85
C VAL A 9 29.31 30.52 -31.97
N ALA A 10 28.12 30.18 -32.43
CA ALA A 10 26.90 30.30 -31.65
C ALA A 10 26.79 29.12 -30.65
N LEU A 11 26.96 29.43 -29.36
CA LEU A 11 26.82 28.48 -28.26
C LEU A 11 25.32 28.31 -27.97
N THR A 12 24.70 27.21 -28.43
CA THR A 12 23.31 26.86 -28.11
C THR A 12 23.26 26.26 -26.72
N LEU A 13 22.71 26.98 -25.72
CA LEU A 13 22.33 26.44 -24.43
C LEU A 13 21.10 25.54 -24.63
N ALA A 14 21.26 24.23 -24.49
CA ALA A 14 20.15 23.30 -24.39
C ALA A 14 19.48 23.42 -23.02
N PRO A 15 18.12 23.48 -22.91
CA PRO A 15 17.46 23.49 -21.64
C PRO A 15 17.64 22.13 -20.96
N ILE A 16 18.20 22.12 -19.75
CA ILE A 16 18.25 20.93 -18.88
C ILE A 16 16.82 20.66 -18.43
N ALA A 17 16.21 19.59 -18.92
CA ALA A 17 14.94 19.11 -18.42
C ALA A 17 15.12 18.74 -16.94
N ALA A 18 14.49 19.51 -16.03
CA ALA A 18 14.43 19.19 -14.62
C ALA A 18 13.64 17.89 -14.48
N GLY A 19 14.33 16.76 -14.30
CA GLY A 19 13.73 15.48 -13.95
C GLY A 19 12.96 15.64 -12.65
N ALA A 20 11.67 15.29 -12.64
CA ALA A 20 10.87 15.28 -11.44
C ALA A 20 11.56 14.37 -10.40
N ALA A 21 11.88 14.92 -9.22
CA ALA A 21 12.43 14.14 -8.12
C ALA A 21 11.44 13.02 -7.77
N PRO A 22 11.92 11.79 -7.51
CA PRO A 22 11.04 10.71 -7.08
C PRO A 22 10.28 11.14 -5.82
N PRO A 23 9.01 10.78 -5.69
CA PRO A 23 8.20 11.15 -4.53
C PRO A 23 8.91 10.71 -3.25
N ALA A 24 9.01 11.61 -2.27
CA ALA A 24 9.62 11.31 -0.98
C ALA A 24 8.93 10.10 -0.36
N ARG A 25 9.72 9.09 0.04
CA ARG A 25 9.17 7.92 0.74
C ARG A 25 8.57 8.39 2.05
N ASP A 26 7.36 7.90 2.35
CA ASP A 26 6.73 8.11 3.65
C ASP A 26 7.64 7.54 4.75
N PRO A 27 8.13 8.37 5.70
CA PRO A 27 9.10 7.92 6.72
C PRO A 27 8.50 6.87 7.68
N ASP A 28 7.17 6.78 7.75
CA ASP A 28 6.47 5.82 8.59
C ASP A 28 6.15 4.50 7.89
N TRP A 29 6.38 4.42 6.57
CA TRP A 29 6.14 3.21 5.81
C TRP A 29 7.32 2.23 5.89
N PRO A 30 7.19 1.11 6.65
CA PRO A 30 8.31 0.20 6.87
C PRO A 30 8.48 -0.86 5.79
N CYS A 31 7.50 -0.98 4.87
CA CYS A 31 7.49 -2.05 3.86
C CYS A 31 8.42 -1.74 2.67
N PRO A 32 8.99 -2.77 2.01
CA PRO A 32 9.90 -2.57 0.88
C PRO A 32 9.21 -2.02 -0.37
N GLN A 33 7.92 -2.34 -0.58
CA GLN A 33 7.15 -1.85 -1.72
C GLN A 33 6.80 -0.37 -1.56
N ILE A 34 6.63 0.32 -2.70
CA ILE A 34 6.18 1.71 -2.71
C ILE A 34 4.74 1.78 -2.17
N LEU A 35 4.50 2.70 -1.25
CA LEU A 35 3.16 2.95 -0.73
C LEU A 35 2.27 3.63 -1.79
N VAL A 36 1.25 2.92 -2.23
CA VAL A 36 0.11 3.50 -2.97
C VAL A 36 -1.02 3.68 -1.97
N ALA A 37 -1.27 4.93 -1.56
CA ALA A 37 -2.24 5.21 -0.50
C ALA A 37 -3.68 4.87 -0.91
N LYS A 38 -4.08 5.24 -2.15
CA LYS A 38 -5.41 4.93 -2.71
C LYS A 38 -5.29 4.34 -4.09
N LEU A 39 -6.07 3.29 -4.34
CA LEU A 39 -6.23 2.69 -5.65
C LEU A 39 -7.27 3.49 -6.45
N SER A 40 -7.03 3.65 -7.74
CA SER A 40 -7.96 4.32 -8.67
C SER A 40 -8.63 3.29 -9.59
N PRO A 41 -9.94 3.38 -9.84
CA PRO A 41 -10.60 2.52 -10.83
C PRO A 41 -9.87 2.50 -12.18
N ALA A 42 -9.41 3.65 -12.65
CA ALA A 42 -8.70 3.78 -13.93
C ALA A 42 -7.39 2.99 -14.02
N SER A 43 -6.81 2.57 -12.89
CA SER A 43 -5.58 1.75 -12.88
C SER A 43 -5.84 0.28 -13.23
N TYR A 44 -7.08 -0.18 -13.15
CA TYR A 44 -7.48 -1.58 -13.35
C TYR A 44 -8.47 -1.78 -14.48
N TRP A 45 -9.16 -0.71 -14.85
CA TRP A 45 -10.34 -0.77 -15.69
C TRP A 45 -10.13 0.01 -16.98
N SER A 46 -10.13 -0.68 -18.11
CA SER A 46 -9.95 -0.07 -19.44
C SER A 46 -11.28 0.31 -20.13
N GLY A 47 -12.42 -0.05 -19.53
CA GLY A 47 -13.76 0.26 -20.03
C GLY A 47 -14.27 1.62 -19.53
N PRO A 48 -15.56 1.92 -19.78
CA PRO A 48 -16.19 3.14 -19.27
C PRO A 48 -16.17 3.15 -17.74
N LEU A 49 -15.86 4.28 -17.14
CA LEU A 49 -15.97 4.46 -15.68
C LEU A 49 -17.44 4.70 -15.29
N ALA A 50 -17.75 4.49 -14.00
CA ALA A 50 -19.05 4.86 -13.47
C ALA A 50 -19.33 6.35 -13.71
N GLN A 51 -20.58 6.69 -13.99
CA GLN A 51 -20.98 8.07 -14.22
C GLN A 51 -20.70 8.92 -12.97
N ALA A 52 -20.30 10.17 -13.18
CA ALA A 52 -20.09 11.10 -12.07
C ALA A 52 -21.38 11.27 -11.25
N GLY A 53 -21.25 11.12 -9.92
CA GLY A 53 -22.40 11.18 -9.01
C GLY A 53 -23.23 9.91 -8.91
N ALA A 54 -22.88 8.82 -9.63
CA ALA A 54 -23.53 7.53 -9.44
C ALA A 54 -23.09 6.93 -8.08
N ASP A 55 -24.09 6.53 -7.29
CA ASP A 55 -23.88 5.96 -5.95
C ASP A 55 -24.25 4.48 -5.95
N TRP A 56 -23.26 3.62 -5.76
CA TRP A 56 -23.46 2.17 -5.67
C TRP A 56 -24.20 1.75 -4.40
N HIS A 57 -24.18 2.59 -3.33
CA HIS A 57 -24.95 2.34 -2.11
C HIS A 57 -26.46 2.45 -2.32
N ALA A 58 -26.89 3.16 -3.35
CA ALA A 58 -28.31 3.26 -3.72
C ALA A 58 -28.84 1.98 -4.39
N GLU A 59 -27.96 1.01 -4.70
CA GLU A 59 -28.31 -0.24 -5.39
C GLU A 59 -28.12 -1.43 -4.43
N PRO A 60 -29.14 -1.91 -3.69
CA PRO A 60 -28.99 -2.94 -2.65
C PRO A 60 -28.33 -4.23 -3.14
N LYS A 61 -28.60 -4.67 -4.38
CA LYS A 61 -27.98 -5.86 -4.96
C LYS A 61 -26.49 -5.71 -5.17
N LEU A 62 -25.98 -4.49 -5.44
CA LEU A 62 -24.55 -4.21 -5.54
C LEU A 62 -23.93 -4.20 -4.15
N VAL A 63 -24.57 -3.57 -3.18
CA VAL A 63 -24.12 -3.55 -1.77
C VAL A 63 -23.95 -4.98 -1.26
N ASP A 64 -24.99 -5.83 -1.38
CA ASP A 64 -24.97 -7.22 -0.92
C ASP A 64 -23.83 -8.02 -1.56
N LEU A 65 -23.64 -7.85 -2.87
CA LEU A 65 -22.58 -8.55 -3.61
C LEU A 65 -21.19 -8.07 -3.20
N ILE A 66 -20.98 -6.76 -3.11
CA ILE A 66 -19.72 -6.15 -2.69
C ILE A 66 -19.35 -6.65 -1.29
N ASP A 67 -20.31 -6.59 -0.34
CA ASP A 67 -20.09 -7.06 1.03
C ASP A 67 -19.83 -8.58 1.09
N ALA A 68 -20.39 -9.35 0.17
CA ALA A 68 -20.18 -10.81 0.11
C ALA A 68 -18.81 -11.21 -0.49
N VAL A 69 -18.16 -10.37 -1.31
CA VAL A 69 -16.89 -10.71 -1.99
C VAL A 69 -15.68 -9.96 -1.44
N SER A 70 -15.91 -8.87 -0.68
CA SER A 70 -14.83 -8.02 -0.17
C SER A 70 -14.06 -8.62 1.02
N PRO A 71 -14.63 -9.37 1.98
CA PRO A 71 -13.89 -9.83 3.15
C PRO A 71 -12.63 -10.61 2.77
N ARG A 72 -11.52 -10.37 3.48
CA ARG A 72 -10.22 -11.04 3.21
C ARG A 72 -10.28 -12.56 3.31
N GLY A 73 -11.17 -13.11 4.12
CA GLY A 73 -11.40 -14.54 4.22
C GLY A 73 -12.04 -15.17 2.99
N VAL A 74 -12.56 -14.38 2.07
CA VAL A 74 -13.12 -14.87 0.80
C VAL A 74 -11.98 -15.09 -0.19
N ALA A 75 -11.81 -16.34 -0.64
CA ALA A 75 -10.83 -16.67 -1.66
C ALA A 75 -11.13 -15.89 -2.96
N THR A 76 -10.12 -15.38 -3.63
CA THR A 76 -10.25 -14.59 -4.88
C THR A 76 -11.07 -15.35 -5.93
N ALA A 77 -10.83 -16.66 -6.09
CA ALA A 77 -11.58 -17.50 -7.02
C ALA A 77 -13.07 -17.57 -6.70
N ALA A 78 -13.46 -17.61 -5.44
CA ALA A 78 -14.87 -17.59 -5.03
C ALA A 78 -15.51 -16.23 -5.30
N GLY A 79 -14.77 -15.14 -5.06
CA GLY A 79 -15.21 -13.78 -5.37
C GLY A 79 -15.40 -13.57 -6.87
N THR A 80 -14.42 -13.95 -7.71
CA THR A 80 -14.53 -13.86 -9.19
C THR A 80 -15.71 -14.67 -9.72
N SER A 81 -15.95 -15.88 -9.18
CA SER A 81 -17.10 -16.70 -9.58
C SER A 81 -18.45 -16.02 -9.29
N ARG A 82 -18.58 -15.40 -8.10
CA ARG A 82 -19.81 -14.66 -7.73
C ARG A 82 -20.00 -13.43 -8.61
N LEU A 83 -18.94 -12.66 -8.87
CA LEU A 83 -18.98 -11.49 -9.75
C LEU A 83 -19.33 -11.88 -11.17
N ALA A 84 -18.77 -12.98 -11.69
CA ALA A 84 -19.08 -13.52 -12.98
C ALA A 84 -20.56 -13.90 -13.09
N ALA A 85 -21.08 -14.68 -12.16
CA ALA A 85 -22.47 -15.11 -12.12
C ALA A 85 -23.46 -13.92 -12.06
N PHE A 86 -23.13 -12.89 -11.29
CA PHE A 86 -23.92 -11.66 -11.25
C PHE A 86 -23.89 -10.94 -12.60
N ALA A 87 -22.70 -10.73 -13.17
CA ALA A 87 -22.55 -10.00 -14.43
C ALA A 87 -23.25 -10.71 -15.61
N ASP A 88 -23.27 -12.06 -15.59
CA ASP A 88 -23.98 -12.86 -16.59
C ASP A 88 -25.53 -12.69 -16.51
N GLN A 89 -26.07 -12.37 -15.33
CA GLN A 89 -27.49 -12.06 -15.12
C GLN A 89 -27.88 -10.63 -15.49
N VAL A 90 -26.90 -9.70 -15.59
CA VAL A 90 -27.17 -8.32 -16.00
C VAL A 90 -27.51 -8.28 -17.49
N PRO A 91 -28.65 -7.70 -17.87
CA PRO A 91 -29.02 -7.51 -19.31
C PRO A 91 -27.89 -6.81 -20.06
N GLN A 92 -27.64 -7.23 -21.29
CA GLN A 92 -26.46 -6.77 -22.06
C GLN A 92 -26.42 -5.25 -22.25
N ASP A 93 -27.58 -4.63 -22.45
CA ASP A 93 -27.76 -3.17 -22.59
C ASP A 93 -27.49 -2.41 -21.25
N ALA A 94 -27.67 -3.07 -20.11
CA ALA A 94 -27.43 -2.49 -18.81
C ALA A 94 -25.97 -2.64 -18.32
N ARG A 95 -25.19 -3.57 -18.91
CA ARG A 95 -23.84 -3.89 -18.43
C ARG A 95 -22.89 -2.70 -18.43
N ALA A 96 -22.95 -1.86 -19.46
CA ALA A 96 -22.11 -0.65 -19.57
C ALA A 96 -22.37 0.37 -18.44
N ARG A 97 -23.51 0.31 -17.76
CA ARG A 97 -23.86 1.14 -16.60
C ARG A 97 -23.58 0.41 -15.28
N VAL A 98 -24.02 -0.84 -15.17
CA VAL A 98 -24.03 -1.58 -13.90
C VAL A 98 -22.63 -2.07 -13.50
N LEU A 99 -21.86 -2.62 -14.45
CA LEU A 99 -20.55 -3.22 -14.12
C LEU A 99 -19.49 -2.18 -13.69
N PRO A 100 -19.39 -0.99 -14.32
CA PRO A 100 -18.51 0.07 -13.82
C PRO A 100 -18.91 0.56 -12.43
N LEU A 101 -20.20 0.65 -12.13
CA LEU A 101 -20.71 1.05 -10.82
C LEU A 101 -20.37 0.00 -9.74
N LEU A 102 -20.58 -1.28 -10.05
CA LEU A 102 -20.15 -2.39 -9.18
C LEU A 102 -18.64 -2.32 -8.92
N PHE A 103 -17.84 -2.10 -9.98
CA PHE A 103 -16.39 -2.02 -9.82
C PHE A 103 -15.95 -0.81 -8.99
N ALA A 104 -16.62 0.34 -9.14
CA ALA A 104 -16.36 1.50 -8.27
C ALA A 104 -16.57 1.17 -6.79
N GLY A 105 -17.66 0.47 -6.45
CA GLY A 105 -17.91 0.01 -5.09
C GLY A 105 -16.85 -0.98 -4.56
N LEU A 106 -16.36 -1.89 -5.40
CA LEU A 106 -15.26 -2.80 -5.03
C LEU A 106 -13.96 -2.02 -4.76
N VAL A 107 -13.66 -0.97 -5.55
CA VAL A 107 -12.50 -0.10 -5.31
C VAL A 107 -12.65 0.66 -4.00
N ASP A 108 -13.83 1.23 -3.75
CA ASP A 108 -14.09 1.98 -2.51
C ASP A 108 -13.91 1.09 -1.28
N ARG A 109 -14.53 -0.08 -1.27
CA ARG A 109 -14.42 -1.04 -0.16
C ARG A 109 -12.99 -1.55 0.03
N THR A 110 -12.27 -1.78 -1.09
CA THR A 110 -10.84 -2.16 -1.02
C THR A 110 -9.99 -1.03 -0.45
N ASN A 111 -10.25 0.22 -0.82
CA ASN A 111 -9.53 1.38 -0.29
C ASN A 111 -9.81 1.59 1.21
N GLU A 112 -11.04 1.41 1.67
CA GLU A 112 -11.39 1.47 3.10
C GLU A 112 -10.59 0.43 3.91
N GLU A 113 -10.57 -0.82 3.44
CA GLU A 113 -9.82 -1.89 4.09
C GLU A 113 -8.30 -1.62 4.08
N ARG A 114 -7.77 -1.16 2.94
CA ARG A 114 -6.36 -0.79 2.79
C ARG A 114 -5.95 0.33 3.73
N ASP A 115 -6.79 1.35 3.90
CA ASP A 115 -6.51 2.50 4.77
C ASP A 115 -6.30 2.04 6.23
N VAL A 116 -7.16 1.18 6.74
CA VAL A 116 -7.03 0.59 8.08
C VAL A 116 -5.73 -0.20 8.21
N ILE A 117 -5.38 -1.01 7.20
CA ILE A 117 -4.18 -1.85 7.23
C ILE A 117 -2.92 -1.01 7.14
N ILE A 118 -2.86 -0.04 6.23
CA ILE A 118 -1.73 0.88 6.04
C ILE A 118 -1.48 1.66 7.33
N THR A 119 -2.53 2.15 7.98
CA THR A 119 -2.42 2.84 9.26
C THR A 119 -1.78 1.96 10.33
N ARG A 120 -2.23 0.71 10.48
CA ARG A 120 -1.66 -0.25 11.44
C ARG A 120 -0.21 -0.62 11.12
N ILE A 121 0.14 -0.79 9.85
CA ILE A 121 1.53 -1.04 9.43
C ILE A 121 2.43 0.13 9.84
N LYS A 122 2.00 1.37 9.60
CA LYS A 122 2.74 2.56 10.01
C LYS A 122 2.91 2.65 11.54
N GLU A 123 1.87 2.31 12.30
CA GLU A 123 1.95 2.25 13.77
C GLU A 123 2.97 1.23 14.26
N LEU A 124 2.96 0.02 13.69
CA LEU A 124 3.93 -1.02 13.99
C LEU A 124 5.35 -0.57 13.63
N GLY A 125 5.54 0.06 12.47
CA GLY A 125 6.83 0.62 12.06
C GLY A 125 7.36 1.69 13.03
N ARG A 126 6.51 2.61 13.47
CA ARG A 126 6.88 3.60 14.50
C ARG A 126 7.27 2.94 15.81
N ARG A 127 6.49 1.94 16.25
CA ARG A 127 6.78 1.19 17.48
C ARG A 127 8.11 0.45 17.36
N GLN A 128 8.41 -0.20 16.25
CA GLN A 128 9.67 -0.89 16.01
C GLN A 128 10.87 0.07 16.08
N ARG A 129 10.78 1.25 15.44
CA ARG A 129 11.82 2.28 15.54
C ARG A 129 12.00 2.82 16.98
N SER A 130 10.92 2.94 17.74
CA SER A 130 11.00 3.34 19.16
C SER A 130 11.71 2.28 20.01
N LEU A 131 11.45 1.00 19.74
CA LEU A 131 12.16 -0.11 20.40
C LEU A 131 13.64 -0.10 20.05
N ALA A 132 14.01 0.08 18.77
CA ALA A 132 15.40 0.17 18.35
C ALA A 132 16.16 1.26 19.10
N LYS A 133 15.60 2.48 19.21
CA LYS A 133 16.22 3.57 19.99
C LYS A 133 16.42 3.25 21.47
N ARG A 134 15.50 2.49 22.07
CA ARG A 134 15.62 2.08 23.47
C ARG A 134 16.67 0.99 23.65
N ILE A 135 16.77 0.05 22.71
CA ILE A 135 17.82 -0.97 22.68
C ILE A 135 19.19 -0.30 22.58
N GLU A 136 19.38 0.63 21.64
CA GLU A 136 20.60 1.42 21.47
C GLU A 136 20.98 2.18 22.77
N ALA A 137 20.00 2.77 23.45
CA ALA A 137 20.23 3.47 24.72
C ALA A 137 20.64 2.52 25.85
N ASP A 138 20.03 1.33 25.93
CA ASP A 138 20.40 0.30 26.91
C ASP A 138 21.82 -0.24 26.64
N GLU A 139 22.17 -0.49 25.38
CA GLU A 139 23.53 -0.89 24.98
C GLU A 139 24.56 0.17 25.34
N ALA A 140 24.31 1.44 25.03
CA ALA A 140 25.18 2.56 25.38
C ALA A 140 25.39 2.68 26.91
N ARG A 141 24.32 2.42 27.69
CA ARG A 141 24.42 2.45 29.15
C ARG A 141 25.21 1.25 29.69
N LEU A 142 25.03 0.06 29.15
CA LEU A 142 25.79 -1.14 29.51
C LEU A 142 27.30 -0.97 29.25
N GLN A 143 27.71 -0.27 28.20
CA GLN A 143 29.10 0.04 27.90
C GLN A 143 29.76 0.95 28.98
N GLN A 144 28.96 1.74 29.72
CA GLN A 144 29.43 2.62 30.77
C GLN A 144 29.55 1.91 32.15
N LEU A 145 28.93 0.73 32.29
CA LEU A 145 28.91 -0.04 33.53
C LEU A 145 29.91 -1.19 33.44
N PRO A 146 30.86 -1.31 34.37
CA PRO A 146 31.84 -2.40 34.37
C PRO A 146 31.16 -3.77 34.44
N GLU A 147 31.72 -4.77 33.76
CA GLU A 147 31.20 -6.14 33.82
C GLU A 147 31.30 -6.74 35.24
N ASN A 148 32.31 -6.34 36.01
CA ASN A 148 32.54 -6.75 37.37
C ASN A 148 31.99 -5.73 38.40
N ALA A 149 30.99 -4.92 38.04
CA ALA A 149 30.35 -3.98 38.95
C ALA A 149 29.81 -4.68 40.20
N THR A 150 29.84 -3.96 41.33
CA THR A 150 29.31 -4.42 42.61
C THR A 150 28.31 -3.42 43.19
N GLY A 151 27.50 -3.83 44.14
CA GLY A 151 26.52 -2.94 44.79
C GLY A 151 25.45 -2.43 43.81
N ASP A 152 25.15 -1.15 43.88
CA ASP A 152 24.10 -0.51 43.09
C ASP A 152 24.36 -0.59 41.56
N ALA A 153 25.63 -0.47 41.16
CA ALA A 153 26.00 -0.57 39.74
C ALA A 153 25.76 -1.99 39.15
N ALA A 154 25.98 -3.03 39.96
CA ALA A 154 25.64 -4.40 39.55
C ALA A 154 24.12 -4.60 39.41
N SER A 155 23.34 -4.04 40.33
CA SER A 155 21.89 -4.11 40.32
C SER A 155 21.32 -3.33 39.10
N GLU A 156 21.87 -2.15 38.81
CA GLU A 156 21.51 -1.37 37.62
C GLU A 156 21.83 -2.15 36.35
N ARG A 157 23.03 -2.72 36.22
CA ARG A 157 23.44 -3.52 35.08
C ARG A 157 22.49 -4.70 34.82
N ALA A 158 22.16 -5.45 35.89
CA ALA A 158 21.24 -6.60 35.79
C ALA A 158 19.85 -6.18 35.29
N GLY A 159 19.29 -5.09 35.82
CA GLY A 159 18.02 -4.56 35.41
C GLY A 159 18.00 -4.07 33.94
N ILE A 160 19.12 -3.50 33.46
CA ILE A 160 19.25 -3.11 32.06
C ILE A 160 19.29 -4.34 31.16
N ILE A 161 20.04 -5.38 31.49
CA ILE A 161 20.14 -6.62 30.71
C ILE A 161 18.74 -7.26 30.55
N GLU A 162 18.00 -7.40 31.65
CA GLU A 162 16.65 -7.98 31.62
C GLU A 162 15.70 -7.16 30.70
N ARG A 163 15.72 -5.84 30.85
CA ARG A 163 14.91 -4.94 30.03
C ARG A 163 15.32 -5.00 28.56
N HIS A 164 16.62 -4.97 28.26
CA HIS A 164 17.17 -5.08 26.91
C HIS A 164 16.69 -6.35 26.21
N ASP A 165 16.76 -7.51 26.88
CA ASP A 165 16.29 -8.78 26.33
C ASP A 165 14.79 -8.78 26.00
N LEU A 166 13.98 -8.13 26.83
CA LEU A 166 12.54 -7.95 26.55
C LEU A 166 12.30 -7.05 25.33
N LEU A 167 13.08 -5.95 25.21
CA LEU A 167 12.97 -5.03 24.07
C LEU A 167 13.39 -5.70 22.77
N VAL A 168 14.48 -6.47 22.77
CA VAL A 168 14.98 -7.21 21.60
C VAL A 168 13.95 -8.24 21.14
N ARG A 169 13.37 -9.02 22.05
CA ARG A 169 12.27 -9.96 21.68
C ARG A 169 11.09 -9.22 21.05
N SER A 170 10.62 -8.13 21.68
CA SER A 170 9.51 -7.33 21.17
C SER A 170 9.82 -6.72 19.80
N TYR A 171 11.06 -6.30 19.54
CA TYR A 171 11.50 -5.78 18.25
C TYR A 171 11.41 -6.85 17.15
N HIS A 172 11.87 -8.06 17.44
CA HIS A 172 11.80 -9.19 16.51
C HIS A 172 10.35 -9.62 16.23
N ASP A 173 9.49 -9.69 17.25
CA ASP A 173 8.07 -10.04 17.11
C ASP A 173 7.34 -9.05 16.21
N ILE A 174 7.60 -7.74 16.37
CA ILE A 174 7.05 -6.73 15.48
C ILE A 174 7.60 -6.89 14.06
N GLY A 175 8.89 -7.17 13.91
CA GLY A 175 9.51 -7.42 12.61
C GLY A 175 8.86 -8.59 11.87
N ALA A 176 8.63 -9.70 12.56
CA ALA A 176 7.90 -10.86 12.00
C ALA A 176 6.47 -10.48 11.60
N THR A 177 5.75 -9.75 12.47
CA THR A 177 4.39 -9.28 12.18
C THR A 177 4.36 -8.36 10.94
N LEU A 178 5.32 -7.44 10.81
CA LEU A 178 5.44 -6.56 9.66
C LEU A 178 5.71 -7.33 8.36
N GLY A 179 6.50 -8.41 8.41
CA GLY A 179 6.75 -9.27 7.27
C GLY A 179 5.45 -9.78 6.62
N TYR A 180 4.49 -10.23 7.43
CA TYR A 180 3.17 -10.65 6.96
C TYR A 180 2.27 -9.46 6.61
N ALA A 181 2.23 -8.44 7.45
CA ALA A 181 1.34 -7.30 7.26
C ALA A 181 1.63 -6.55 5.97
N CYS A 182 2.90 -6.44 5.56
CA CYS A 182 3.32 -5.79 4.34
C CYS A 182 2.83 -6.48 3.05
N GLN A 183 2.46 -7.76 3.09
CA GLN A 183 1.90 -8.46 1.94
C GLN A 183 0.43 -8.09 1.70
N VAL A 184 -0.33 -7.81 2.76
CA VAL A 184 -1.78 -7.62 2.66
C VAL A 184 -2.21 -6.53 1.67
N PRO A 185 -1.59 -5.32 1.62
CA PRO A 185 -1.93 -4.32 0.61
C PRO A 185 -1.74 -4.81 -0.82
N SER A 186 -0.71 -5.63 -1.09
CA SER A 186 -0.45 -6.20 -2.40
C SER A 186 -1.44 -7.30 -2.78
N ASP A 187 -1.85 -8.11 -1.80
CA ASP A 187 -2.86 -9.17 -2.02
C ASP A 187 -4.22 -8.56 -2.34
N LEU A 188 -4.60 -7.46 -1.66
CA LEU A 188 -5.83 -6.71 -1.93
C LEU A 188 -5.79 -6.09 -3.34
N ASP A 189 -4.65 -5.56 -3.76
CA ASP A 189 -4.41 -5.02 -5.09
C ASP A 189 -4.57 -6.10 -6.17
N ALA A 190 -3.90 -7.23 -6.02
CA ALA A 190 -4.00 -8.37 -6.93
C ALA A 190 -5.45 -8.89 -7.04
N ARG A 191 -6.15 -9.02 -5.90
CA ARG A 191 -7.56 -9.42 -5.86
C ARG A 191 -8.46 -8.45 -6.62
N LEU A 192 -8.28 -7.14 -6.42
CA LEU A 192 -9.03 -6.12 -7.14
C LEU A 192 -8.78 -6.19 -8.65
N GLY A 193 -7.53 -6.43 -9.07
CA GLY A 193 -7.17 -6.67 -10.47
C GLY A 193 -7.89 -7.88 -11.08
N ALA A 194 -7.99 -8.99 -10.34
CA ALA A 194 -8.74 -10.17 -10.79
C ALA A 194 -10.25 -9.89 -10.93
N TYR A 195 -10.81 -9.11 -10.01
CA TYR A 195 -12.22 -8.69 -10.06
C TYR A 195 -12.48 -7.77 -11.27
N ALA A 196 -11.58 -6.81 -11.52
CA ALA A 196 -11.64 -5.94 -12.68
C ALA A 196 -11.66 -6.73 -13.99
N GLN A 197 -10.72 -7.67 -14.15
CA GLN A 197 -10.65 -8.52 -15.35
C GLN A 197 -11.92 -9.35 -15.54
N THR A 198 -12.45 -9.92 -14.46
CA THR A 198 -13.67 -10.73 -14.48
C THR A 198 -14.87 -9.94 -14.97
N LEU A 199 -15.03 -8.70 -14.53
CA LEU A 199 -16.14 -7.83 -14.92
C LEU A 199 -15.92 -7.23 -16.32
N ALA A 200 -14.69 -6.81 -16.64
CA ALA A 200 -14.34 -6.23 -17.94
C ALA A 200 -14.59 -7.21 -19.10
N ALA A 201 -14.32 -8.51 -18.90
CA ALA A 201 -14.58 -9.55 -19.87
C ALA A 201 -16.08 -9.72 -20.25
N ARG A 202 -16.99 -9.08 -19.49
CA ARG A 202 -18.44 -9.13 -19.68
C ARG A 202 -19.05 -7.81 -20.17
N LEU A 203 -18.21 -6.80 -20.36
CA LEU A 203 -18.66 -5.57 -21.02
C LEU A 203 -19.01 -5.81 -22.48
N PRO A 204 -19.99 -5.07 -23.03
CA PRO A 204 -20.20 -5.04 -24.48
C PRO A 204 -18.92 -4.63 -25.20
N ALA A 205 -18.66 -5.22 -26.36
CA ALA A 205 -17.56 -4.75 -27.22
C ALA A 205 -17.73 -3.26 -27.53
N ALA A 206 -16.64 -2.50 -27.40
CA ALA A 206 -16.64 -1.11 -27.83
C ALA A 206 -16.85 -1.07 -29.37
N HIS A 207 -17.92 -0.42 -29.83
CA HIS A 207 -18.20 -0.20 -31.24
C HIS A 207 -17.50 1.03 -31.73
#